data_ba25c14357c14dc677d2bd4e73be2918
#
_entry.id   ba25c14357c14dc677d2bd4e73be2918
#
_cell.length_a   1.000
_cell.length_b   1.000
_cell.length_c   1.000
_cell.angle_alpha   90.00
_cell.angle_beta   90.00
_cell.angle_gamma   90.00
#
_symmetry.space_group_name_H-M   'P 1'
#
loop_
_entity.id
_entity.type
_entity.pdbx_description
1 polymer ?
#
loop_
_entity_poly.entity_id
_entity_poly.type
_entity_poly.pdbx_seq_one_letter_code
_entity_poly.pdbx_strand_id
1 'polypeptide(L)'
;MRGLLPDGPGRAAAVGDSPGKGQGMLLAVETSGAVGSVALFDQGVCRLSRSLQLGGRHGQTLLPEIDQLLKAIGLAPAQITAVAVGLGPGSYTGLRIGVVCAKTLAFALRCPLIGVETFRCIAVASAAGTTGSPATRPGARETGNSDVAPAAANFNPAERGATETPSLWVVADALRGRLFTGRYSIAGREQLTALEPLAVREMTDWLGCLRPGDRVSGPGGELVRASLPEGIELTPPATWLPQAEEVGRLGMLDLSRGITHDPATLAPLYLRESSAETQWDKLHGGRK
;
A
#
# COMPACT_ATOMS: atom_id res chain seq x y z
N MET A 1 -15.79 -62.96 -12.20
CA MET A 1 -14.72 -62.02 -11.83
C MET A 1 -15.16 -60.65 -12.30
N ARG A 2 -15.66 -59.80 -11.37
CA ARG A 2 -16.04 -58.39 -11.66
C ARG A 2 -14.93 -57.50 -11.08
N GLY A 3 -14.26 -56.79 -11.99
CA GLY A 3 -13.23 -55.84 -11.59
C GLY A 3 -13.84 -54.55 -11.00
N LEU A 4 -13.40 -54.17 -9.83
CA LEU A 4 -13.68 -52.88 -9.21
C LEU A 4 -12.90 -51.77 -9.96
N LEU A 5 -13.59 -50.75 -10.40
CA LEU A 5 -12.99 -49.48 -10.75
C LEU A 5 -12.79 -48.62 -9.48
N PRO A 6 -11.70 -47.85 -9.34
CA PRO A 6 -11.53 -46.97 -8.20
C PRO A 6 -12.30 -45.65 -8.41
N ASP A 7 -12.91 -45.21 -7.33
CA ASP A 7 -13.67 -43.98 -7.19
C ASP A 7 -12.90 -42.74 -7.58
N GLY A 8 -13.61 -41.76 -8.17
CA GLY A 8 -13.13 -40.50 -8.66
C GLY A 8 -12.69 -39.50 -7.57
N PRO A 9 -12.16 -38.32 -7.97
CA PRO A 9 -11.41 -37.42 -7.11
C PRO A 9 -12.24 -36.80 -5.99
N GLY A 10 -11.66 -36.88 -4.81
CA GLY A 10 -12.23 -36.45 -3.55
C GLY A 10 -12.70 -35.00 -3.54
N ARG A 11 -13.83 -34.83 -2.91
CA ARG A 11 -14.45 -33.59 -2.45
C ARG A 11 -13.41 -32.59 -1.94
N ALA A 12 -13.50 -31.36 -2.47
CA ALA A 12 -12.87 -30.20 -1.85
C ALA A 12 -13.28 -30.14 -0.36
N ALA A 13 -12.28 -30.16 0.51
CA ALA A 13 -12.49 -29.95 1.93
C ALA A 13 -13.14 -28.58 2.12
N ALA A 14 -14.30 -28.56 2.75
CA ALA A 14 -14.95 -27.37 3.24
C ALA A 14 -13.95 -26.65 4.15
N VAL A 15 -13.69 -25.38 3.85
CA VAL A 15 -12.97 -24.47 4.72
C VAL A 15 -13.75 -24.44 6.03
N GLY A 16 -13.13 -25.03 7.06
CA GLY A 16 -13.70 -25.12 8.38
C GLY A 16 -13.93 -23.74 8.97
N ASP A 17 -14.96 -23.67 9.79
CA ASP A 17 -15.45 -22.58 10.62
C ASP A 17 -14.46 -21.46 10.86
N SER A 18 -14.85 -20.25 10.49
CA SER A 18 -14.19 -19.01 10.90
C SER A 18 -14.06 -18.99 12.42
N PRO A 19 -12.87 -18.81 13.00
CA PRO A 19 -12.75 -18.60 14.43
C PRO A 19 -13.58 -17.38 14.79
N GLY A 20 -14.42 -17.53 15.81
CA GLY A 20 -15.36 -16.53 16.28
C GLY A 20 -14.73 -15.16 16.45
N LYS A 21 -15.54 -14.10 16.25
CA LYS A 21 -15.23 -12.67 16.40
C LYS A 21 -14.59 -12.39 17.77
N GLY A 22 -13.29 -12.65 17.90
CA GLY A 22 -12.52 -12.43 19.11
C GLY A 22 -11.09 -12.06 18.74
N GLN A 23 -10.75 -10.79 18.98
CA GLN A 23 -9.39 -10.30 19.23
C GLN A 23 -8.34 -10.74 18.19
N GLY A 24 -8.43 -10.20 16.97
CA GLY A 24 -7.47 -10.51 15.93
C GLY A 24 -6.28 -9.56 15.91
N MET A 25 -5.06 -10.10 16.02
CA MET A 25 -3.82 -9.35 15.86
C MET A 25 -3.45 -9.24 14.39
N LEU A 26 -3.39 -8.01 13.84
CA LEU A 26 -2.92 -7.76 12.48
C LEU A 26 -1.45 -7.32 12.52
N LEU A 27 -0.61 -8.00 11.74
CA LEU A 27 0.74 -7.57 11.43
C LEU A 27 0.75 -6.74 10.14
N ALA A 28 1.29 -5.54 10.20
CA ALA A 28 1.50 -4.67 9.03
C ALA A 28 2.99 -4.58 8.67
N VAL A 29 3.28 -4.60 7.37
CA VAL A 29 4.64 -4.54 6.81
C VAL A 29 4.69 -3.46 5.73
N GLU A 30 5.68 -2.57 5.82
CA GLU A 30 5.97 -1.57 4.78
C GLU A 30 7.48 -1.57 4.47
N THR A 31 7.82 -1.80 3.21
CA THR A 31 9.23 -1.90 2.77
C THR A 31 9.49 -1.20 1.44
N SER A 32 8.52 -0.46 0.91
CA SER A 32 8.63 0.22 -0.37
C SER A 32 9.49 1.49 -0.31
N GLY A 33 9.69 2.05 0.89
CA GLY A 33 10.45 3.27 1.12
C GLY A 33 11.94 3.02 1.40
N ALA A 34 12.69 4.11 1.59
CA ALA A 34 14.10 4.07 2.00
C ALA A 34 14.27 3.48 3.42
N VAL A 35 13.28 3.68 4.27
CA VAL A 35 13.17 3.11 5.62
C VAL A 35 11.92 2.24 5.62
N GLY A 36 12.10 0.94 5.89
CA GLY A 36 10.97 0.06 6.10
C GLY A 36 10.43 0.16 7.52
N SER A 37 9.25 -0.40 7.75
CA SER A 37 8.65 -0.46 9.08
C SER A 37 7.73 -1.67 9.23
N VAL A 38 7.46 -2.04 10.48
CA VAL A 38 6.50 -3.08 10.87
C VAL A 38 5.64 -2.56 12.01
N ALA A 39 4.38 -2.97 12.07
CA ALA A 39 3.46 -2.57 13.13
C ALA A 39 2.51 -3.71 13.50
N LEU A 40 2.08 -3.76 14.77
CA LEU A 40 1.08 -4.68 15.27
C LEU A 40 -0.16 -3.92 15.72
N PHE A 41 -1.30 -4.41 15.28
CA PHE A 41 -2.61 -3.86 15.60
C PHE A 41 -3.44 -4.87 16.37
N ASP A 42 -4.13 -4.38 17.37
CA ASP A 42 -5.11 -5.11 18.15
C ASP A 42 -6.41 -4.29 18.19
N GLN A 43 -7.50 -4.84 17.70
CA GLN A 43 -8.82 -4.20 17.68
C GLN A 43 -8.83 -2.75 17.11
N GLY A 44 -8.11 -2.51 16.03
CA GLY A 44 -8.04 -1.18 15.41
C GLY A 44 -6.99 -0.24 15.99
N VAL A 45 -6.34 -0.62 17.07
CA VAL A 45 -5.33 0.19 17.75
C VAL A 45 -3.93 -0.31 17.41
N CYS A 46 -3.04 0.57 16.96
CA CYS A 46 -1.63 0.25 16.83
C CYS A 46 -1.03 0.06 18.23
N ARG A 47 -0.59 -1.15 18.54
CA ARG A 47 -0.01 -1.51 19.84
C ARG A 47 1.46 -1.20 19.90
N LEU A 48 2.17 -1.44 18.81
CA LEU A 48 3.59 -1.19 18.69
C LEU A 48 3.97 -1.08 17.22
N SER A 49 4.87 -0.16 16.89
CA SER A 49 5.51 -0.07 15.60
C SER A 49 7.03 0.04 15.74
N ARG A 50 7.75 -0.38 14.71
CA ARG A 50 9.21 -0.29 14.62
C ARG A 50 9.65 0.04 13.22
N SER A 51 10.61 0.96 13.11
CA SER A 51 11.31 1.20 11.86
C SER A 51 12.42 0.16 11.68
N LEU A 52 12.59 -0.33 10.47
CA LEU A 52 13.71 -1.20 10.12
C LEU A 52 14.98 -0.36 10.02
N GLN A 53 16.13 -0.95 10.38
CA GLN A 53 17.39 -0.24 10.34
C GLN A 53 17.70 0.32 8.95
N LEU A 54 18.22 1.56 8.92
CA LEU A 54 18.69 2.22 7.71
C LEU A 54 19.81 1.40 7.04
N GLY A 55 19.78 1.29 5.72
CA GLY A 55 20.90 0.69 4.99
C GLY A 55 20.52 -0.38 3.94
N GLY A 56 19.25 -0.44 3.54
CA GLY A 56 18.84 -1.24 2.37
C GLY A 56 18.89 -2.77 2.55
N ARG A 57 19.07 -3.26 3.79
CA ARG A 57 19.13 -4.69 4.10
C ARG A 57 17.80 -5.23 4.63
N HIS A 58 16.67 -4.73 4.12
CA HIS A 58 15.33 -5.16 4.58
C HIS A 58 15.17 -6.69 4.60
N GLY A 59 15.79 -7.41 3.67
CA GLY A 59 15.74 -8.87 3.63
C GLY A 59 16.41 -9.57 4.82
N GLN A 60 17.37 -8.92 5.48
CA GLN A 60 18.08 -9.48 6.64
C GLN A 60 17.45 -9.02 7.97
N THR A 61 16.79 -7.87 7.99
CA THR A 61 16.30 -7.23 9.21
C THR A 61 14.80 -7.43 9.44
N LEU A 62 14.00 -7.65 8.40
CA LEU A 62 12.53 -7.68 8.48
C LEU A 62 12.02 -8.77 9.45
N LEU A 63 12.42 -10.01 9.27
CA LEU A 63 11.98 -11.10 10.15
C LEU A 63 12.49 -10.97 11.60
N PRO A 64 13.76 -10.62 11.85
CA PRO A 64 14.22 -10.29 13.21
C PRO A 64 13.43 -9.17 13.88
N GLU A 65 13.07 -8.11 13.16
CA GLU A 65 12.28 -7.02 13.73
C GLU A 65 10.84 -7.42 14.02
N ILE A 66 10.23 -8.27 13.18
CA ILE A 66 8.91 -8.86 13.48
C ILE A 66 8.98 -9.72 14.74
N ASP A 67 10.01 -10.56 14.89
CA ASP A 67 10.21 -11.39 16.09
C ASP A 67 10.38 -10.53 17.35
N GLN A 68 11.22 -9.49 17.29
CA GLN A 68 11.40 -8.55 18.39
C GLN A 68 10.11 -7.78 18.73
N LEU A 69 9.33 -7.39 17.71
CA LEU A 69 8.04 -6.71 17.89
C LEU A 69 7.06 -7.60 18.67
N LEU A 70 6.94 -8.88 18.28
CA LEU A 70 6.10 -9.87 18.97
C LEU A 70 6.56 -10.12 20.41
N LYS A 71 7.86 -10.32 20.61
CA LYS A 71 8.45 -10.54 21.95
C LYS A 71 8.22 -9.36 22.89
N ALA A 72 8.30 -8.13 22.38
CA ALA A 72 8.12 -6.91 23.17
C ALA A 72 6.74 -6.80 23.83
N ILE A 73 5.73 -7.46 23.26
CA ILE A 73 4.36 -7.48 23.80
C ILE A 73 3.91 -8.89 24.24
N GLY A 74 4.86 -9.84 24.32
CA GLY A 74 4.62 -11.18 24.83
C GLY A 74 3.77 -12.07 23.92
N LEU A 75 3.76 -11.83 22.60
CA LEU A 75 2.98 -12.59 21.62
C LEU A 75 3.80 -13.66 20.92
N ALA A 76 3.16 -14.80 20.69
CA ALA A 76 3.65 -15.83 19.78
C ALA A 76 3.20 -15.55 18.34
N PRO A 77 3.96 -15.94 17.30
CA PRO A 77 3.56 -15.76 15.90
C PRO A 77 2.18 -16.33 15.56
N ALA A 78 1.77 -17.42 16.18
CA ALA A 78 0.47 -18.07 15.99
C ALA A 78 -0.74 -17.18 16.40
N GLN A 79 -0.50 -16.10 17.14
CA GLN A 79 -1.55 -15.14 17.54
C GLN A 79 -1.79 -14.06 16.47
N ILE A 80 -0.99 -13.99 15.42
CA ILE A 80 -1.27 -13.14 14.24
C ILE A 80 -2.43 -13.77 13.47
N THR A 81 -3.49 -13.00 13.30
CA THR A 81 -4.74 -13.43 12.64
C THR A 81 -4.98 -12.77 11.30
N ALA A 82 -4.16 -11.79 10.91
CA ALA A 82 -4.15 -11.17 9.58
C ALA A 82 -2.78 -10.54 9.30
N VAL A 83 -2.41 -10.44 8.02
CA VAL A 83 -1.19 -9.76 7.57
C VAL A 83 -1.56 -8.71 6.52
N ALA A 84 -1.12 -7.46 6.71
CA ALA A 84 -1.24 -6.38 5.73
C ALA A 84 0.16 -6.01 5.20
N VAL A 85 0.26 -5.65 3.92
CA VAL A 85 1.53 -5.29 3.29
C VAL A 85 1.36 -4.18 2.26
N GLY A 86 2.31 -3.22 2.26
CA GLY A 86 2.41 -2.20 1.23
C GLY A 86 2.79 -2.80 -0.12
N LEU A 87 2.00 -2.50 -1.15
CA LEU A 87 2.20 -3.03 -2.51
C LEU A 87 3.01 -2.10 -3.42
N GLY A 88 3.32 -0.89 -2.98
CA GLY A 88 3.94 0.13 -3.81
C GLY A 88 2.93 1.18 -4.35
N PRO A 89 3.40 2.03 -5.25
CA PRO A 89 4.72 2.03 -5.91
C PRO A 89 5.88 2.40 -4.96
N GLY A 90 7.10 1.98 -5.32
CA GLY A 90 8.29 2.25 -4.52
C GLY A 90 9.50 1.40 -4.92
N SER A 91 10.41 1.16 -3.98
CA SER A 91 11.63 0.36 -4.17
C SER A 91 11.29 -1.06 -4.65
N TYR A 92 11.75 -1.43 -5.84
CA TYR A 92 11.54 -2.75 -6.44
C TYR A 92 12.00 -3.90 -5.52
N THR A 93 13.22 -3.78 -4.98
CA THR A 93 13.78 -4.78 -4.06
C THR A 93 13.02 -4.81 -2.73
N GLY A 94 12.72 -3.63 -2.18
CA GLY A 94 11.98 -3.52 -0.92
C GLY A 94 10.60 -4.15 -1.02
N LEU A 95 9.84 -3.83 -2.07
CA LEU A 95 8.51 -4.40 -2.33
C LEU A 95 8.54 -5.93 -2.41
N ARG A 96 9.50 -6.50 -3.13
CA ARG A 96 9.64 -7.97 -3.21
C ARG A 96 9.87 -8.60 -1.85
N ILE A 97 10.75 -8.01 -1.04
CA ILE A 97 11.05 -8.51 0.31
C ILE A 97 9.79 -8.49 1.17
N GLY A 98 9.10 -7.35 1.24
CA GLY A 98 7.89 -7.21 2.06
C GLY A 98 6.76 -8.12 1.61
N VAL A 99 6.45 -8.12 0.32
CA VAL A 99 5.35 -8.93 -0.22
C VAL A 99 5.63 -10.43 -0.07
N VAL A 100 6.86 -10.91 -0.35
CA VAL A 100 7.22 -12.32 -0.16
C VAL A 100 7.12 -12.70 1.32
N CYS A 101 7.65 -11.88 2.23
CA CYS A 101 7.55 -12.12 3.66
C CYS A 101 6.08 -12.21 4.12
N ALA A 102 5.24 -11.25 3.74
CA ALA A 102 3.83 -11.20 4.10
C ALA A 102 3.05 -12.41 3.55
N LYS A 103 3.28 -12.79 2.28
CA LYS A 103 2.69 -14.00 1.66
C LYS A 103 3.06 -15.26 2.42
N THR A 104 4.35 -15.42 2.76
CA THR A 104 4.86 -16.59 3.48
C THR A 104 4.25 -16.68 4.86
N LEU A 105 4.18 -15.55 5.59
CA LEU A 105 3.56 -15.51 6.92
C LEU A 105 2.06 -15.81 6.85
N ALA A 106 1.32 -15.18 5.96
CA ALA A 106 -0.12 -15.40 5.79
C ALA A 106 -0.42 -16.87 5.44
N PHE A 107 0.37 -17.47 4.54
CA PHE A 107 0.26 -18.88 4.18
C PHE A 107 0.55 -19.81 5.37
N ALA A 108 1.67 -19.59 6.07
CA ALA A 108 2.08 -20.42 7.19
C ALA A 108 1.10 -20.34 8.37
N LEU A 109 0.58 -19.15 8.65
CA LEU A 109 -0.38 -18.88 9.73
C LEU A 109 -1.83 -19.15 9.33
N ARG A 110 -2.09 -19.45 8.06
CA ARG A 110 -3.43 -19.68 7.49
C ARG A 110 -4.39 -18.51 7.80
N CYS A 111 -3.90 -17.28 7.65
CA CYS A 111 -4.67 -16.08 7.94
C CYS A 111 -4.82 -15.20 6.69
N PRO A 112 -5.83 -14.30 6.65
CA PRO A 112 -6.01 -13.34 5.57
C PRO A 112 -4.77 -12.51 5.28
N LEU A 113 -4.52 -12.26 3.98
CA LEU A 113 -3.50 -11.35 3.48
C LEU A 113 -4.18 -10.15 2.83
N ILE A 114 -3.74 -8.95 3.19
CA ILE A 114 -4.28 -7.69 2.68
C ILE A 114 -3.14 -6.90 2.02
N GLY A 115 -3.28 -6.63 0.72
CA GLY A 115 -2.38 -5.74 0.01
C GLY A 115 -2.91 -4.31 0.05
N VAL A 116 -2.08 -3.35 0.43
CA VAL A 116 -2.45 -1.94 0.56
C VAL A 116 -1.59 -1.10 -0.37
N GLU A 117 -2.21 -0.22 -1.14
CA GLU A 117 -1.49 0.71 -1.99
C GLU A 117 -0.69 1.71 -1.16
N THR A 118 0.62 1.79 -1.39
CA THR A 118 1.53 2.63 -0.60
C THR A 118 1.21 4.12 -0.72
N PHE A 119 0.81 4.61 -1.91
CA PHE A 119 0.46 6.01 -2.08
C PHE A 119 -0.82 6.38 -1.34
N ARG A 120 -1.78 5.46 -1.23
CA ARG A 120 -2.96 5.64 -0.37
C ARG A 120 -2.56 5.81 1.11
N CYS A 121 -1.55 5.07 1.59
CA CYS A 121 -1.01 5.26 2.95
C CYS A 121 -0.44 6.65 3.15
N ILE A 122 0.40 7.13 2.21
CA ILE A 122 0.98 8.47 2.26
C ILE A 122 -0.11 9.54 2.20
N ALA A 123 -1.10 9.35 1.35
CA ALA A 123 -2.21 10.29 1.21
C ALA A 123 -3.01 10.45 2.52
N VAL A 124 -3.31 9.33 3.21
CA VAL A 124 -3.99 9.35 4.52
C VAL A 124 -3.15 10.06 5.58
N ALA A 125 -1.85 9.76 5.67
CA ALA A 125 -0.93 10.40 6.60
C ALA A 125 -0.87 11.93 6.36
N SER A 126 -0.81 12.35 5.10
CA SER A 126 -0.74 13.76 4.72
C SER A 126 -2.05 14.52 4.96
N ALA A 127 -3.20 13.87 4.78
CA ALA A 127 -4.48 14.46 5.11
C ALA A 127 -4.67 14.63 6.63
N ALA A 128 -4.11 13.75 7.46
CA ALA A 128 -4.16 13.81 8.91
C ALA A 128 -3.28 14.93 9.49
N GLY A 129 -2.10 15.19 8.89
CA GLY A 129 -1.11 16.16 9.37
C GLY A 129 -1.54 17.64 9.28
N THR A 130 -2.70 17.96 8.71
CA THR A 130 -3.21 19.34 8.57
C THR A 130 -4.03 19.85 9.75
N THR A 131 -4.26 19.03 10.78
CA THR A 131 -4.93 19.50 12.01
C THR A 131 -4.20 18.90 13.20
N GLY A 132 -3.64 19.77 14.02
CA GLY A 132 -2.95 19.40 15.24
C GLY A 132 -3.80 18.54 16.17
N SER A 133 -3.07 17.67 16.89
CA SER A 133 -3.45 16.85 18.04
C SER A 133 -4.15 15.51 17.77
N PRO A 134 -3.67 14.42 18.39
CA PRO A 134 -4.31 13.12 18.30
C PRO A 134 -5.55 13.10 19.17
N ALA A 135 -6.74 13.08 18.57
CA ALA A 135 -7.99 12.87 19.28
C ALA A 135 -8.60 11.52 18.89
N THR A 136 -8.53 10.61 19.82
CA THR A 136 -9.38 9.43 19.98
C THR A 136 -10.86 9.75 19.76
N ARG A 137 -11.51 9.06 18.81
CA ARG A 137 -12.99 8.94 18.84
C ARG A 137 -13.46 7.66 18.18
N PRO A 138 -14.42 6.94 18.79
CA PRO A 138 -15.04 5.73 18.24
C PRO A 138 -16.32 6.05 17.45
N GLY A 139 -16.57 5.27 16.41
CA GLY A 139 -17.88 4.86 15.92
C GLY A 139 -18.65 5.83 15.04
N ALA A 140 -18.74 5.49 13.75
CA ALA A 140 -19.94 5.70 12.94
C ALA A 140 -19.95 4.72 11.75
N ARG A 141 -21.05 4.03 11.59
CA ARG A 141 -21.38 3.18 10.43
C ARG A 141 -21.82 4.07 9.28
N GLU A 142 -21.33 3.81 8.08
CA GLU A 142 -22.13 4.05 6.87
C GLU A 142 -21.69 3.16 5.71
N THR A 143 -22.67 2.74 4.94
CA THR A 143 -22.64 1.81 3.81
C THR A 143 -22.26 2.54 2.53
N GLY A 144 -21.37 1.96 1.73
CA GLY A 144 -21.04 2.51 0.41
C GLY A 144 -20.26 1.52 -0.44
N ASN A 145 -20.91 1.04 -1.46
CA ASN A 145 -20.47 0.16 -2.52
C ASN A 145 -19.30 0.77 -3.32
N SER A 146 -18.24 0.03 -3.56
CA SER A 146 -17.23 0.44 -4.54
C SER A 146 -16.66 -0.75 -5.29
N ASP A 147 -17.20 -0.97 -6.48
CA ASP A 147 -16.58 -1.76 -7.53
C ASP A 147 -15.34 -1.01 -8.03
N VAL A 148 -14.17 -1.58 -7.82
CA VAL A 148 -12.92 -1.09 -8.43
C VAL A 148 -12.57 -2.03 -9.57
N ALA A 149 -13.01 -1.68 -10.77
CA ALA A 149 -12.52 -2.26 -12.01
C ALA A 149 -11.22 -1.58 -12.45
N PRO A 150 -10.23 -2.32 -12.99
CA PRO A 150 -9.05 -1.70 -13.58
C PRO A 150 -9.40 -1.24 -15.01
N ALA A 151 -9.63 0.05 -15.18
CA ALA A 151 -9.77 0.64 -16.51
C ALA A 151 -8.55 1.51 -16.81
N ALA A 152 -7.68 1.04 -17.71
CA ALA A 152 -6.75 1.90 -18.42
C ALA A 152 -7.56 2.78 -19.39
N ALA A 153 -7.93 3.97 -18.96
CA ALA A 153 -8.55 4.97 -19.83
C ALA A 153 -7.49 6.00 -20.24
N ASN A 154 -7.46 6.33 -21.52
CA ASN A 154 -6.66 7.41 -22.08
C ASN A 154 -7.05 8.73 -21.41
N PHE A 155 -6.17 9.22 -20.53
CA PHE A 155 -6.38 10.44 -19.78
C PHE A 155 -5.97 11.63 -20.65
N ASN A 156 -6.92 12.53 -20.93
CA ASN A 156 -6.67 13.81 -21.61
C ASN A 156 -6.64 14.94 -20.55
N PRO A 157 -5.49 15.57 -20.25
CA PRO A 157 -5.39 16.60 -19.23
C PRO A 157 -6.17 17.89 -19.53
N ALA A 158 -6.65 18.10 -20.76
CA ALA A 158 -7.30 19.34 -21.18
C ALA A 158 -8.81 19.42 -20.82
N GLU A 159 -9.44 18.38 -20.31
CA GLU A 159 -10.90 18.32 -20.12
C GLU A 159 -11.41 18.73 -18.73
N ARG A 160 -10.55 19.25 -17.85
CA ARG A 160 -10.96 19.65 -16.50
C ARG A 160 -11.55 21.05 -16.46
N GLY A 161 -12.82 21.13 -16.09
CA GLY A 161 -13.50 22.40 -15.84
C GLY A 161 -13.01 23.12 -14.58
N ALA A 162 -13.19 24.44 -14.52
CA ALA A 162 -12.72 25.35 -13.47
C ALA A 162 -13.34 25.15 -12.05
N THR A 163 -14.09 24.08 -11.79
CA THR A 163 -14.86 23.82 -10.55
C THR A 163 -14.41 22.59 -9.76
N GLU A 164 -13.28 21.98 -10.09
CA GLU A 164 -12.79 20.84 -9.32
C GLU A 164 -12.21 21.26 -7.97
N THR A 165 -12.64 20.57 -6.89
CA THR A 165 -12.06 20.73 -5.55
C THR A 165 -10.56 20.42 -5.55
N PRO A 166 -9.76 21.14 -4.73
CA PRO A 166 -8.34 20.84 -4.56
C PRO A 166 -8.10 19.38 -4.28
N SER A 167 -7.01 18.82 -4.81
CA SER A 167 -6.64 17.43 -4.68
C SER A 167 -5.27 17.28 -4.03
N LEU A 168 -5.01 16.08 -3.49
CA LEU A 168 -3.71 15.69 -2.96
C LEU A 168 -2.99 14.81 -3.98
N TRP A 169 -1.85 15.26 -4.44
CA TRP A 169 -0.94 14.48 -5.26
C TRP A 169 0.13 13.81 -4.39
N VAL A 170 0.29 12.52 -4.56
CA VAL A 170 1.41 11.77 -3.98
C VAL A 170 2.39 11.46 -5.09
N VAL A 171 3.66 11.83 -4.87
CA VAL A 171 4.72 11.67 -5.88
C VAL A 171 5.93 10.94 -5.31
N ALA A 172 6.57 10.13 -6.14
CA ALA A 172 7.86 9.53 -5.85
C ALA A 172 8.73 9.52 -7.11
N ASP A 173 10.05 9.50 -6.93
CA ASP A 173 11.00 9.44 -8.04
C ASP A 173 10.87 8.11 -8.81
N ALA A 174 10.53 8.17 -10.09
CA ALA A 174 10.53 7.04 -11.01
C ALA A 174 11.81 7.00 -11.86
N LEU A 175 12.81 7.82 -11.52
CA LEU A 175 14.09 8.02 -12.22
C LEU A 175 13.95 8.61 -13.63
N ARG A 176 15.06 9.17 -14.14
CA ARG A 176 15.17 9.75 -15.48
C ARG A 176 14.16 10.86 -15.77
N GLY A 177 13.92 11.76 -14.78
CA GLY A 177 13.00 12.89 -14.92
C GLY A 177 11.51 12.53 -14.84
N ARG A 178 11.18 11.28 -14.47
CA ARG A 178 9.81 10.80 -14.32
C ARG A 178 9.41 10.63 -12.86
N LEU A 179 8.14 10.74 -12.61
CA LEU A 179 7.52 10.55 -11.30
C LEU A 179 6.51 9.40 -11.34
N PHE A 180 6.48 8.60 -10.29
CA PHE A 180 5.26 7.89 -9.92
C PHE A 180 4.29 8.91 -9.36
N THR A 181 3.05 8.89 -9.79
CA THR A 181 2.01 9.85 -9.38
C THR A 181 0.73 9.13 -8.98
N GLY A 182 0.10 9.60 -7.91
CA GLY A 182 -1.25 9.25 -7.50
C GLY A 182 -2.01 10.51 -7.11
N ARG A 183 -3.28 10.61 -7.47
CA ARG A 183 -4.14 11.76 -7.17
C ARG A 183 -5.34 11.34 -6.35
N TYR A 184 -5.58 12.05 -5.25
CA TYR A 184 -6.62 11.72 -4.28
C TYR A 184 -7.50 12.92 -3.97
N SER A 185 -8.78 12.67 -3.68
CA SER A 185 -9.69 13.70 -3.15
C SER A 185 -9.28 14.10 -1.73
N ILE A 186 -9.46 15.39 -1.37
CA ILE A 186 -9.21 15.88 0.00
C ILE A 186 -10.52 15.94 0.81
N ALA A 187 -11.65 15.53 0.26
CA ALA A 187 -12.99 15.77 0.80
C ALA A 187 -13.28 15.08 2.15
N GLY A 188 -12.39 14.24 2.70
CA GLY A 188 -12.57 13.62 4.02
C GLY A 188 -11.34 12.84 4.48
N ARG A 189 -11.08 12.88 5.80
CA ARG A 189 -9.91 12.21 6.42
C ARG A 189 -9.93 10.69 6.31
N GLU A 190 -11.12 10.09 6.29
CA GLU A 190 -11.29 8.64 6.29
C GLU A 190 -11.68 8.07 4.92
N GLN A 191 -12.00 8.93 3.96
CA GLN A 191 -12.45 8.56 2.61
C GLN A 191 -11.65 9.28 1.55
N LEU A 192 -10.33 9.02 1.53
CA LEU A 192 -9.52 9.41 0.38
C LEU A 192 -9.86 8.49 -0.79
N THR A 193 -10.48 9.06 -1.81
CA THR A 193 -10.78 8.36 -3.05
C THR A 193 -9.70 8.68 -4.07
N ALA A 194 -9.14 7.66 -4.71
CA ALA A 194 -8.27 7.87 -5.86
C ALA A 194 -9.09 8.52 -6.98
N LEU A 195 -8.62 9.65 -7.50
CA LEU A 195 -9.27 10.41 -8.57
C LEU A 195 -8.83 9.95 -9.96
N GLU A 196 -7.69 9.25 -10.02
CA GLU A 196 -7.17 8.65 -11.23
C GLU A 196 -6.29 7.43 -10.88
N PRO A 197 -6.05 6.50 -11.80
CA PRO A 197 -5.11 5.40 -11.60
C PRO A 197 -3.69 5.92 -11.32
N LEU A 198 -2.92 5.13 -10.56
CA LEU A 198 -1.49 5.39 -10.42
C LEU A 198 -0.81 5.40 -11.79
N ALA A 199 0.09 6.34 -12.01
CA ALA A 199 0.76 6.51 -13.29
C ALA A 199 2.25 6.82 -13.14
N VAL A 200 3.00 6.61 -14.23
CA VAL A 200 4.34 7.17 -14.42
C VAL A 200 4.21 8.33 -15.40
N ARG A 201 4.67 9.51 -15.00
CA ARG A 201 4.59 10.74 -15.81
C ARG A 201 5.97 11.40 -15.93
N GLU A 202 6.23 12.07 -17.05
CA GLU A 202 7.32 13.03 -17.09
C GLU A 202 7.04 14.15 -16.09
N MET A 203 8.06 14.64 -15.39
CA MET A 203 7.88 15.66 -14.35
C MET A 203 7.27 16.94 -14.92
N THR A 204 7.66 17.35 -16.13
CA THR A 204 7.11 18.51 -16.85
C THR A 204 5.62 18.38 -17.13
N ASP A 205 5.18 17.21 -17.56
CA ASP A 205 3.77 16.94 -17.86
C ASP A 205 2.92 16.95 -16.59
N TRP A 206 3.46 16.35 -15.52
CA TRP A 206 2.80 16.35 -14.22
C TRP A 206 2.65 17.75 -13.64
N LEU A 207 3.68 18.60 -13.74
CA LEU A 207 3.60 20.01 -13.32
C LEU A 207 2.45 20.76 -14.01
N GLY A 208 2.20 20.46 -15.28
CA GLY A 208 1.07 21.01 -16.05
C GLY A 208 -0.31 20.52 -15.57
N CYS A 209 -0.38 19.45 -14.80
CA CYS A 209 -1.63 18.92 -14.21
C CYS A 209 -2.03 19.63 -12.91
N LEU A 210 -1.10 20.31 -12.24
CA LEU A 210 -1.34 20.97 -10.95
C LEU A 210 -2.26 22.18 -11.09
N ARG A 211 -3.07 22.43 -10.07
CA ARG A 211 -4.00 23.56 -9.98
C ARG A 211 -3.81 24.31 -8.67
N PRO A 212 -4.00 25.62 -8.62
CA PRO A 212 -3.97 26.39 -7.37
C PRO A 212 -4.85 25.73 -6.29
N GLY A 213 -4.30 25.57 -5.09
CA GLY A 213 -4.93 24.89 -3.99
C GLY A 213 -4.66 23.37 -3.92
N ASP A 214 -4.09 22.75 -4.96
CA ASP A 214 -3.63 21.37 -4.88
C ASP A 214 -2.49 21.25 -3.85
N ARG A 215 -2.40 20.06 -3.25
CA ARG A 215 -1.35 19.72 -2.29
C ARG A 215 -0.48 18.60 -2.84
N VAL A 216 0.79 18.63 -2.53
CA VAL A 216 1.77 17.62 -2.97
C VAL A 216 2.40 16.97 -1.74
N SER A 217 2.54 15.65 -1.78
CA SER A 217 3.16 14.82 -0.75
C SER A 217 3.99 13.71 -1.36
N GLY A 218 4.67 12.95 -0.52
CA GLY A 218 5.40 11.74 -0.90
C GLY A 218 6.90 11.92 -1.02
N PRO A 219 7.64 10.82 -1.18
CA PRO A 219 9.12 10.82 -1.17
C PRO A 219 9.75 11.63 -2.30
N GLY A 220 9.01 11.94 -3.36
CA GLY A 220 9.42 12.84 -4.43
C GLY A 220 9.28 14.33 -4.10
N GLY A 221 8.72 14.69 -2.94
CA GLY A 221 8.45 16.08 -2.55
C GLY A 221 9.67 16.98 -2.65
N GLU A 222 10.83 16.53 -2.17
CA GLU A 222 12.06 17.32 -2.26
C GLU A 222 12.53 17.52 -3.70
N LEU A 223 12.37 16.50 -4.56
CA LEU A 223 12.75 16.55 -5.97
C LEU A 223 11.97 17.63 -6.73
N VAL A 224 10.68 17.79 -6.40
CA VAL A 224 9.79 18.70 -7.12
C VAL A 224 9.70 20.10 -6.50
N ARG A 225 10.16 20.28 -5.25
CA ARG A 225 10.00 21.50 -4.43
C ARG A 225 10.30 22.79 -5.20
N ALA A 226 11.45 22.86 -5.88
CA ALA A 226 11.89 24.06 -6.58
C ALA A 226 11.12 24.36 -7.86
N SER A 227 10.34 23.39 -8.35
CA SER A 227 9.60 23.48 -9.62
C SER A 227 8.10 23.66 -9.42
N LEU A 228 7.61 23.63 -8.17
CA LEU A 228 6.18 23.75 -7.89
C LEU A 228 5.67 25.16 -8.28
N PRO A 229 4.54 25.25 -9.00
CA PRO A 229 3.88 26.51 -9.29
C PRO A 229 3.40 27.22 -8.02
N GLU A 230 3.19 28.54 -8.12
CA GLU A 230 2.57 29.32 -7.07
C GLU A 230 1.17 28.80 -6.73
N GLY A 231 0.81 28.81 -5.44
CA GLY A 231 -0.49 28.33 -4.98
C GLY A 231 -0.57 26.80 -4.76
N ILE A 232 0.53 26.07 -4.92
CA ILE A 232 0.63 24.63 -4.59
C ILE A 232 1.27 24.48 -3.21
N GLU A 233 0.62 23.73 -2.32
CA GLU A 233 1.12 23.42 -0.98
C GLU A 233 1.92 22.13 -0.98
N LEU A 234 3.17 22.17 -0.51
CA LEU A 234 3.94 20.97 -0.23
C LEU A 234 3.73 20.57 1.25
N THR A 235 3.23 19.35 1.47
CA THR A 235 2.96 18.85 2.83
C THR A 235 4.24 18.72 3.66
N PRO A 236 4.15 18.66 5.01
CA PRO A 236 5.32 18.48 5.86
C PRO A 236 6.10 17.20 5.54
N PRO A 237 7.45 17.23 5.51
CA PRO A 237 8.28 16.06 5.19
C PRO A 237 8.02 14.83 6.07
N ALA A 238 7.55 15.03 7.29
CA ALA A 238 7.19 13.94 8.20
C ALA A 238 6.07 13.02 7.66
N THR A 239 5.27 13.50 6.70
CA THR A 239 4.17 12.73 6.09
C THR A 239 4.55 12.08 4.76
N TRP A 240 5.77 12.25 4.27
CA TRP A 240 6.14 11.80 2.93
C TRP A 240 6.49 10.32 2.83
N LEU A 241 6.94 9.73 3.93
CA LEU A 241 7.37 8.33 3.91
C LEU A 241 6.21 7.40 4.29
N PRO A 242 6.04 6.29 3.57
CA PRO A 242 5.05 5.29 3.95
C PRO A 242 5.45 4.62 5.26
N GLN A 243 4.45 4.35 6.10
CA GLN A 243 4.64 3.73 7.41
C GLN A 243 3.74 2.48 7.55
N ALA A 244 4.24 1.46 8.24
CA ALA A 244 3.46 0.25 8.52
C ALA A 244 2.19 0.55 9.35
N GLU A 245 2.19 1.65 10.12
CA GLU A 245 1.01 2.10 10.85
C GLU A 245 -0.15 2.44 9.91
N GLU A 246 0.10 3.15 8.81
CA GLU A 246 -0.94 3.45 7.82
C GLU A 246 -1.35 2.21 7.02
N VAL A 247 -0.38 1.33 6.69
CA VAL A 247 -0.67 0.03 6.07
C VAL A 247 -1.59 -0.80 6.96
N GLY A 248 -1.32 -0.85 8.27
CA GLY A 248 -2.15 -1.59 9.22
C GLY A 248 -3.55 -1.00 9.38
N ARG A 249 -3.67 0.34 9.49
CA ARG A 249 -4.95 1.03 9.59
C ARG A 249 -5.83 0.79 8.36
N LEU A 250 -5.28 0.98 7.17
CA LEU A 250 -5.99 0.73 5.92
C LEU A 250 -6.26 -0.76 5.70
N GLY A 251 -5.31 -1.62 6.06
CA GLY A 251 -5.48 -3.07 6.00
C GLY A 251 -6.62 -3.57 6.86
N MET A 252 -6.79 -3.01 8.06
CA MET A 252 -7.93 -3.34 8.92
C MET A 252 -9.26 -2.86 8.35
N LEU A 253 -9.28 -1.66 7.76
CA LEU A 253 -10.46 -1.14 7.08
C LEU A 253 -10.84 -2.04 5.90
N ASP A 254 -9.87 -2.41 5.07
CA ASP A 254 -10.09 -3.28 3.91
C ASP A 254 -10.52 -4.69 4.36
N LEU A 255 -9.92 -5.24 5.41
CA LEU A 255 -10.31 -6.52 6.02
C LEU A 255 -11.77 -6.47 6.55
N SER A 256 -12.18 -5.38 7.19
CA SER A 256 -13.56 -5.20 7.68
C SER A 256 -14.60 -5.18 6.56
N ARG A 257 -14.18 -4.83 5.34
CA ARG A 257 -14.98 -4.84 4.11
C ARG A 257 -14.90 -6.18 3.36
N GLY A 258 -14.19 -7.16 3.92
CA GLY A 258 -13.98 -8.47 3.28
C GLY A 258 -12.95 -8.46 2.15
N ILE A 259 -12.18 -7.39 2.00
CA ILE A 259 -11.14 -7.28 0.97
C ILE A 259 -9.89 -8.04 1.44
N THR A 260 -9.61 -9.16 0.79
CA THR A 260 -8.44 -10.01 1.04
C THR A 260 -7.82 -10.45 -0.28
N HIS A 261 -6.59 -10.92 -0.21
CA HIS A 261 -5.82 -11.33 -1.38
C HIS A 261 -5.33 -12.77 -1.23
N ASP A 262 -5.27 -13.48 -2.34
CA ASP A 262 -4.66 -14.81 -2.38
C ASP A 262 -3.12 -14.70 -2.26
N PRO A 263 -2.51 -15.34 -1.25
CA PRO A 263 -1.05 -15.38 -1.13
C PRO A 263 -0.34 -15.95 -2.36
N ALA A 264 -0.97 -16.82 -3.15
CA ALA A 264 -0.35 -17.37 -4.35
C ALA A 264 -0.19 -16.32 -5.45
N THR A 265 -1.17 -15.44 -5.63
CA THR A 265 -1.26 -14.52 -6.76
C THR A 265 -0.90 -13.08 -6.44
N LEU A 266 -0.90 -12.65 -5.17
CA LEU A 266 -0.56 -11.28 -4.81
C LEU A 266 0.83 -10.91 -5.33
N ALA A 267 0.91 -9.79 -6.03
CA ALA A 267 2.15 -9.22 -6.56
C ALA A 267 2.26 -7.73 -6.21
N PRO A 268 3.49 -7.17 -6.13
CA PRO A 268 3.68 -5.74 -6.03
C PRO A 268 3.09 -4.97 -7.21
N LEU A 269 2.72 -3.71 -6.99
CA LEU A 269 2.28 -2.79 -8.05
C LEU A 269 3.51 -2.26 -8.79
N TYR A 270 3.90 -2.97 -9.85
CA TYR A 270 4.99 -2.55 -10.72
C TYR A 270 4.46 -1.61 -11.79
N LEU A 271 4.57 -0.30 -11.56
CA LEU A 271 4.22 0.72 -12.56
C LEU A 271 5.32 0.94 -13.61
N ARG A 272 6.47 0.34 -13.42
CA ARG A 272 7.62 0.38 -14.34
C ARG A 272 8.26 -1.00 -14.40
N GLU A 273 8.69 -1.38 -15.60
CA GLU A 273 9.52 -2.55 -15.80
C GLU A 273 10.83 -2.46 -14.99
N SER A 274 11.33 -3.58 -14.54
CA SER A 274 12.62 -3.61 -13.86
C SER A 274 13.76 -3.19 -14.82
N SER A 275 14.84 -2.66 -14.25
CA SER A 275 16.02 -2.32 -15.05
C SER A 275 16.56 -3.54 -15.81
N ALA A 276 16.41 -4.75 -15.26
CA ALA A 276 16.81 -5.99 -15.88
C ALA A 276 15.93 -6.35 -17.08
N GLU A 277 14.61 -6.19 -16.98
CA GLU A 277 13.65 -6.39 -18.08
C GLU A 277 13.92 -5.39 -19.20
N THR A 278 14.07 -4.11 -18.87
CA THR A 278 14.42 -3.06 -19.85
C THR A 278 15.76 -3.34 -20.55
N GLN A 279 16.76 -3.90 -19.84
CA GLN A 279 18.04 -4.25 -20.41
C GLN A 279 17.97 -5.51 -21.26
N TRP A 280 17.18 -6.49 -20.83
CA TRP A 280 16.91 -7.71 -21.60
C TRP A 280 16.23 -7.39 -22.94
N ASP A 281 15.20 -6.55 -22.93
CA ASP A 281 14.48 -6.14 -24.15
C ASP A 281 15.36 -5.38 -25.12
N LYS A 282 16.30 -4.55 -24.62
CA LYS A 282 17.30 -3.88 -25.45
C LYS A 282 18.31 -4.84 -26.09
N LEU A 283 18.66 -5.92 -25.39
CA LEU A 283 19.64 -6.91 -25.87
C LEU A 283 19.03 -7.95 -26.81
N HIS A 284 17.74 -8.24 -26.68
CA HIS A 284 17.08 -9.34 -27.39
C HIS A 284 15.97 -8.86 -28.34
N GLY A 285 15.88 -7.56 -28.62
CA GLY A 285 14.89 -6.97 -29.52
C GLY A 285 13.48 -7.26 -29.01
N GLY A 286 12.88 -6.32 -28.28
CA GLY A 286 11.60 -6.49 -27.59
C GLY A 286 10.59 -7.26 -28.42
N ARG A 287 9.94 -8.23 -27.80
CA ARG A 287 8.78 -8.92 -28.40
C ARG A 287 7.67 -7.88 -28.55
N LYS A 288 7.32 -7.63 -29.85
CA LYS A 288 6.11 -6.90 -30.23
C LYS A 288 4.86 -7.65 -29.81
#